data_f8a1ae891b25692f9ede32956e3ebace
#
_entry.id   f8a1ae891b25692f9ede32956e3ebace
#
_cell.length_a   1.000
_cell.length_b   1.000
_cell.length_c   1.000
_cell.angle_alpha   90.00
_cell.angle_beta   90.00
_cell.angle_gamma   90.00
#
_symmetry.space_group_name_H-M   'P 1'
#
loop_
_entity.id
_entity.type
_entity.pdbx_description
1 polymer ?
#
loop_
_entity_poly.entity_id
_entity_poly.type
_entity_poly.pdbx_seq_one_letter_code
_entity_poly.pdbx_strand_id
1 'polypeptide(L)'
;MEKQITVYAVSDMTGETVARIVRAASAQFPEGNVTIKVLQHIRTAEQIVDFIEAQSDPGPVAVFHTILAKRTREDLRGALQTMRIPSVDLLGSAAHVMADLLDERPHETPGLTIDDGAEPAYFDLA
;
A
#
# COMPACT_ATOMS: atom_id res chain seq x y z
N MET A 1 13.41 -6.76 -25.19
CA MET A 1 12.84 -7.65 -24.17
C MET A 1 12.10 -6.84 -23.11
N GLU A 2 10.85 -7.14 -22.89
CA GLU A 2 10.05 -6.40 -21.94
C GLU A 2 10.44 -6.72 -20.50
N LYS A 3 10.55 -5.68 -19.70
CA LYS A 3 10.85 -5.81 -18.28
C LYS A 3 9.58 -6.18 -17.51
N GLN A 4 9.69 -7.15 -16.62
CA GLN A 4 8.59 -7.57 -15.76
C GLN A 4 8.89 -7.20 -14.33
N ILE A 5 7.87 -6.74 -13.62
CA ILE A 5 7.97 -6.42 -12.19
C ILE A 5 6.85 -7.10 -11.43
N THR A 6 7.06 -7.26 -10.13
CA THR A 6 6.03 -7.75 -9.22
C THR A 6 5.74 -6.66 -8.19
N VAL A 7 4.45 -6.36 -8.01
CA VAL A 7 4.01 -5.40 -7.00
C VAL A 7 3.22 -6.16 -5.93
N TYR A 8 3.68 -6.03 -4.69
CA TYR A 8 2.96 -6.55 -3.53
C TYR A 8 2.02 -5.46 -3.03
N ALA A 9 0.73 -5.73 -3.13
CA ALA A 9 -0.31 -4.85 -2.62
C ALA A 9 -0.71 -5.34 -1.23
N VAL A 10 -0.32 -4.59 -0.21
CA VAL A 10 -0.32 -5.06 1.18
C VAL A 10 -1.30 -4.27 2.02
N SER A 11 -2.11 -4.97 2.81
CA SER A 11 -3.11 -4.36 3.68
C SER A 11 -3.21 -5.08 5.01
N ASP A 12 -3.59 -4.34 6.04
CA ASP A 12 -3.98 -4.91 7.33
C ASP A 12 -5.45 -5.36 7.36
N MET A 13 -6.16 -5.19 6.24
CA MET A 13 -7.53 -5.67 6.03
C MET A 13 -7.59 -6.52 4.76
N THR A 14 -8.63 -6.38 3.94
CA THR A 14 -8.85 -7.24 2.76
C THR A 14 -7.94 -6.94 1.58
N GLY A 15 -7.39 -5.73 1.52
CA GLY A 15 -6.55 -5.33 0.42
C GLY A 15 -7.29 -4.80 -0.80
N GLU A 16 -8.60 -4.61 -0.74
CA GLU A 16 -9.39 -4.13 -1.87
C GLU A 16 -8.93 -2.75 -2.36
N THR A 17 -8.71 -1.82 -1.43
CA THR A 17 -8.33 -0.45 -1.78
C THR A 17 -6.96 -0.42 -2.44
N VAL A 18 -5.95 -1.03 -1.82
CA VAL A 18 -4.60 -1.04 -2.37
C VAL A 18 -4.55 -1.80 -3.70
N ALA A 19 -5.25 -2.92 -3.81
CA ALA A 19 -5.30 -3.68 -5.06
C ALA A 19 -5.92 -2.86 -6.19
N ARG A 20 -6.96 -2.10 -5.90
CA ARG A 20 -7.63 -1.23 -6.88
C ARG A 20 -6.70 -0.14 -7.39
N ILE A 21 -5.96 0.51 -6.49
CA ILE A 21 -5.00 1.56 -6.86
C ILE A 21 -3.87 0.98 -7.69
N VAL A 22 -3.31 -0.16 -7.27
CA VAL A 22 -2.22 -0.80 -8.00
C VAL A 22 -2.67 -1.23 -9.40
N ARG A 23 -3.89 -1.79 -9.52
CA ARG A 23 -4.43 -2.16 -10.83
C ARG A 23 -4.61 -0.95 -11.73
N ALA A 24 -5.11 0.17 -11.19
CA ALA A 24 -5.27 1.40 -11.97
C ALA A 24 -3.93 1.93 -12.47
N ALA A 25 -2.91 1.91 -11.62
CA ALA A 25 -1.56 2.31 -12.01
C ALA A 25 -0.98 1.37 -13.07
N SER A 26 -1.15 0.05 -12.87
CA SER A 26 -0.65 -0.96 -13.80
C SER A 26 -1.27 -0.85 -15.18
N ALA A 27 -2.52 -0.42 -15.26
CA ALA A 27 -3.23 -0.26 -16.53
C ALA A 27 -2.60 0.81 -17.44
N GLN A 28 -1.72 1.64 -16.90
CA GLN A 28 -1.00 2.65 -17.68
C GLN A 28 0.20 2.07 -18.45
N PHE A 29 0.50 0.79 -18.29
CA PHE A 29 1.64 0.14 -18.89
C PHE A 29 1.19 -1.08 -19.71
N PRO A 30 2.06 -1.62 -20.59
CA PRO A 30 1.67 -2.78 -21.40
C PRO A 30 1.22 -3.96 -20.55
N GLU A 31 0.19 -4.64 -21.02
CA GLU A 31 -0.38 -5.79 -20.34
C GLU A 31 0.69 -6.87 -20.13
N GLY A 32 0.68 -7.47 -18.95
CA GLY A 32 1.60 -8.56 -18.60
C GLY A 32 2.94 -8.11 -18.01
N ASN A 33 3.23 -6.81 -17.99
CA ASN A 33 4.49 -6.32 -17.42
C ASN A 33 4.45 -6.20 -15.91
N VAL A 34 3.27 -6.14 -15.30
CA VAL A 34 3.12 -6.02 -13.86
C VAL A 34 2.32 -7.22 -13.33
N THR A 35 2.95 -7.96 -12.43
CA THR A 35 2.27 -9.01 -11.68
C THR A 35 1.90 -8.44 -10.31
N ILE A 36 0.65 -8.59 -9.90
CA ILE A 36 0.15 -8.07 -8.64
C ILE A 36 -0.12 -9.24 -7.68
N LYS A 37 0.48 -9.17 -6.50
CA LYS A 37 0.23 -10.14 -5.43
C LYS A 37 -0.33 -9.38 -4.23
N VAL A 38 -1.53 -9.75 -3.79
CA VAL A 38 -2.22 -9.07 -2.69
C VAL A 38 -1.96 -9.83 -1.39
N LEU A 39 -1.41 -9.13 -0.40
CA LEU A 39 -1.20 -9.68 0.94
C LEU A 39 -2.19 -9.00 1.89
N GLN A 40 -3.15 -9.77 2.37
CA GLN A 40 -4.21 -9.24 3.22
C GLN A 40 -4.02 -9.65 4.68
N HIS A 41 -4.70 -8.95 5.57
CA HIS A 41 -4.73 -9.24 7.01
C HIS A 41 -3.33 -9.28 7.66
N ILE A 42 -2.45 -8.42 7.17
CA ILE A 42 -1.09 -8.33 7.69
C ILE A 42 -1.11 -7.71 9.10
N ARG A 43 -0.34 -8.30 10.00
CA ARG A 43 -0.20 -7.81 11.37
C ARG A 43 1.21 -7.33 11.70
N THR A 44 2.22 -7.87 11.02
CA THR A 44 3.62 -7.52 11.27
C THR A 44 4.37 -7.33 9.97
N ALA A 45 5.42 -6.52 10.00
CA ALA A 45 6.31 -6.34 8.86
C ALA A 45 7.00 -7.65 8.51
N GLU A 46 7.31 -8.48 9.49
CA GLU A 46 7.98 -9.76 9.29
C GLU A 46 7.19 -10.69 8.38
N GLN A 47 5.86 -10.69 8.49
CA GLN A 47 5.01 -11.50 7.62
C GLN A 47 5.23 -11.13 6.15
N ILE A 48 5.41 -9.85 5.86
CA ILE A 48 5.62 -9.37 4.48
C ILE A 48 7.00 -9.77 3.99
N VAL A 49 8.02 -9.54 4.81
CA VAL A 49 9.41 -9.86 4.47
C VAL A 49 9.55 -11.36 4.20
N ASP A 50 9.02 -12.19 5.10
CA ASP A 50 9.08 -13.65 4.97
C ASP A 50 8.38 -14.12 3.69
N PHE A 51 7.23 -13.54 3.38
CA PHE A 51 6.52 -13.89 2.16
C PHE A 51 7.33 -13.55 0.92
N ILE A 52 7.89 -12.35 0.86
CA ILE A 52 8.68 -11.90 -0.30
C ILE A 52 9.92 -12.77 -0.47
N GLU A 53 10.62 -13.08 0.63
CA GLU A 53 11.81 -13.91 0.58
C GLU A 53 11.54 -15.33 0.10
N ALA A 54 10.33 -15.84 0.34
CA ALA A 54 9.92 -17.16 -0.11
C ALA A 54 9.53 -17.21 -1.59
N GLN A 55 9.38 -16.05 -2.23
CA GLN A 55 8.99 -15.99 -3.64
C GLN A 55 10.21 -15.98 -4.56
N SER A 56 10.01 -16.45 -5.79
CA SER A 56 11.02 -16.37 -6.84
C SER A 56 10.50 -15.45 -7.95
N ASP A 57 10.44 -14.17 -7.66
CA ASP A 57 9.92 -13.21 -8.61
C ASP A 57 10.92 -12.95 -9.75
N PRO A 58 10.45 -12.86 -11.00
CA PRO A 58 11.36 -12.83 -12.16
C PRO A 58 12.03 -11.49 -12.40
N GLY A 59 11.72 -10.46 -11.65
CA GLY A 59 12.29 -9.13 -11.86
C GLY A 59 12.23 -8.29 -10.60
N PRO A 60 12.37 -6.97 -10.73
CA PRO A 60 12.28 -6.09 -9.57
C PRO A 60 10.92 -6.18 -8.89
N VAL A 61 10.91 -5.92 -7.59
CA VAL A 61 9.68 -5.91 -6.79
C VAL A 61 9.48 -4.56 -6.14
N ALA A 62 8.23 -4.24 -5.84
CA ALA A 62 7.85 -3.06 -5.08
C ALA A 62 6.73 -3.44 -4.12
N VAL A 63 6.58 -2.65 -3.05
CA VAL A 63 5.51 -2.83 -2.07
C VAL A 63 4.68 -1.56 -2.01
N PHE A 64 3.37 -1.70 -2.23
CA PHE A 64 2.41 -0.61 -2.04
C PHE A 64 1.49 -1.04 -0.90
N HIS A 65 1.28 -0.19 0.09
CA HIS A 65 0.51 -0.61 1.24
C HIS A 65 -0.44 0.46 1.79
N THR A 66 -1.43 -0.03 2.52
CA THR A 66 -2.41 0.78 3.24
C THR A 66 -2.44 0.40 4.72
N ILE A 67 -1.26 0.17 5.30
CA ILE A 67 -1.13 -0.18 6.71
C ILE A 67 -1.26 1.08 7.56
N LEU A 68 -2.12 1.06 8.57
CA LEU A 68 -2.35 2.22 9.43
C LEU A 68 -1.54 2.21 10.71
N ALA A 69 -1.25 1.04 11.28
CA ALA A 69 -0.49 0.97 12.52
C ALA A 69 0.92 1.55 12.33
N LYS A 70 1.22 2.59 13.06
CA LYS A 70 2.47 3.34 12.91
C LYS A 70 3.70 2.45 13.06
N ARG A 71 3.70 1.59 14.08
CA ARG A 71 4.83 0.71 14.34
C ARG A 71 5.07 -0.26 13.19
N THR A 72 4.01 -0.88 12.69
CA THR A 72 4.12 -1.81 11.55
C THR A 72 4.65 -1.09 10.31
N ARG A 73 4.17 0.14 10.05
CA ARG A 73 4.66 0.95 8.93
C ARG A 73 6.14 1.28 9.05
N GLU A 74 6.58 1.65 10.25
CA GLU A 74 7.98 1.99 10.50
C GLU A 74 8.89 0.78 10.36
N ASP A 75 8.47 -0.36 10.93
CA ASP A 75 9.20 -1.61 10.83
C ASP A 75 9.31 -2.05 9.36
N LEU A 76 8.21 -1.94 8.62
CA LEU A 76 8.19 -2.32 7.21
C LEU A 76 9.10 -1.41 6.38
N ARG A 77 9.04 -0.11 6.60
CA ARG A 77 9.90 0.83 5.88
C ARG A 77 11.37 0.51 6.08
N GLY A 78 11.77 0.26 7.34
CA GLY A 78 13.15 -0.08 7.65
C GLY A 78 13.60 -1.38 6.98
N ALA A 79 12.75 -2.42 7.05
CA ALA A 79 13.05 -3.71 6.44
C ALA A 79 13.18 -3.61 4.92
N LEU A 80 12.26 -2.90 4.27
CA LEU A 80 12.28 -2.75 2.81
C LEU A 80 13.45 -1.90 2.34
N GLN A 81 13.85 -0.89 3.12
CA GLN A 81 15.07 -0.12 2.80
C GLN A 81 16.29 -1.02 2.83
N THR A 82 16.42 -1.88 3.82
CA THR A 82 17.52 -2.83 3.93
C THR A 82 17.56 -3.79 2.73
N MET A 83 16.39 -4.23 2.28
CA MET A 83 16.26 -5.12 1.11
C MET A 83 16.34 -4.37 -0.22
N ARG A 84 16.42 -3.04 -0.20
CA ARG A 84 16.42 -2.17 -1.38
C ARG A 84 15.18 -2.35 -2.24
N ILE A 85 14.03 -2.51 -1.58
CA ILE A 85 12.73 -2.62 -2.24
C ILE A 85 12.00 -1.28 -2.13
N PRO A 86 11.62 -0.66 -3.26
CA PRO A 86 10.81 0.56 -3.22
C PRO A 86 9.46 0.30 -2.59
N SER A 87 8.98 1.25 -1.80
CA SER A 87 7.66 1.14 -1.17
C SER A 87 6.91 2.45 -1.23
N VAL A 88 5.58 2.34 -1.26
CA VAL A 88 4.67 3.48 -1.25
C VAL A 88 3.64 3.26 -0.17
N ASP A 89 3.59 4.19 0.78
CA ASP A 89 2.57 4.22 1.84
C ASP A 89 1.41 5.08 1.34
N LEU A 90 0.36 4.43 0.86
CA LEU A 90 -0.77 5.12 0.22
C LEU A 90 -1.69 5.80 1.22
N LEU A 91 -1.92 5.17 2.35
CA LEU A 91 -2.91 5.64 3.31
C LEU A 91 -2.27 6.43 4.45
N GLY A 92 -1.14 5.96 4.96
CA GLY A 92 -0.44 6.63 6.05
C GLY A 92 0.03 8.02 5.66
N SER A 93 0.52 8.20 4.44
CA SER A 93 0.95 9.50 3.94
C SER A 93 -0.23 10.46 3.86
N ALA A 94 -1.38 10.00 3.38
CA ALA A 94 -2.58 10.82 3.32
C ALA A 94 -3.07 11.20 4.72
N ALA A 95 -3.12 10.23 5.63
CA ALA A 95 -3.52 10.49 7.01
C ALA A 95 -2.57 11.46 7.72
N HIS A 96 -1.28 11.39 7.41
CA HIS A 96 -0.28 12.28 7.99
C HIS A 96 -0.55 13.75 7.63
N VAL A 97 -0.85 14.03 6.37
CA VAL A 97 -1.17 15.39 5.92
C VAL A 97 -2.41 15.91 6.63
N MET A 98 -3.44 15.09 6.74
CA MET A 98 -4.67 15.47 7.44
C MET A 98 -4.44 15.70 8.93
N ALA A 99 -3.62 14.85 9.55
CA ALA A 99 -3.27 14.99 10.97
C ALA A 99 -2.57 16.31 11.24
N ASP A 100 -1.63 16.72 10.38
CA ASP A 100 -0.93 17.99 10.50
C ASP A 100 -1.88 19.18 10.40
N LEU A 101 -2.81 19.14 9.45
CA LEU A 101 -3.76 20.23 9.24
C LEU A 101 -4.80 20.32 10.35
N LEU A 102 -5.21 19.19 10.91
CA LEU A 102 -6.20 19.13 11.99
C LEU A 102 -5.57 19.27 13.38
N ASP A 103 -4.25 19.13 13.46
CA ASP A 103 -3.52 19.04 14.74
C ASP A 103 -4.09 17.93 15.62
N GLU A 104 -4.37 16.77 15.00
CA GLU A 104 -4.96 15.60 15.63
C GLU A 104 -4.20 14.34 15.23
N ARG A 105 -4.27 13.31 16.07
CA ARG A 105 -3.70 12.01 15.74
C ARG A 105 -4.73 11.16 14.99
N PRO A 106 -4.33 10.43 13.93
CA PRO A 106 -5.23 9.47 13.31
C PRO A 106 -5.55 8.33 14.26
N HIS A 107 -6.70 7.70 14.07
CA HIS A 107 -7.13 6.56 14.91
C HIS A 107 -6.24 5.33 14.75
N GLU A 108 -5.59 5.18 13.60
CA GLU A 108 -4.77 4.01 13.25
C GLU A 108 -5.55 2.70 13.38
N THR A 109 -6.85 2.76 13.10
CA THR A 109 -7.75 1.62 13.21
C THR A 109 -8.00 1.04 11.83
N PRO A 110 -7.56 -0.21 11.55
CA PRO A 110 -7.85 -0.86 10.27
C PRO A 110 -9.35 -1.01 10.04
N GLY A 111 -9.79 -0.88 8.80
CA GLY A 111 -11.16 -1.14 8.42
C GLY A 111 -12.13 0.02 8.57
N LEU A 112 -11.68 1.19 9.00
CA LEU A 112 -12.53 2.37 8.91
C LEU A 112 -12.75 2.69 7.43
N THR A 113 -14.01 2.90 7.06
CA THR A 113 -14.40 3.08 5.67
C THR A 113 -14.86 4.51 5.43
N ILE A 114 -15.13 4.81 4.16
CA ILE A 114 -15.69 6.11 3.79
C ILE A 114 -17.05 6.38 4.45
N ASP A 115 -17.79 5.33 4.80
CA ASP A 115 -19.07 5.47 5.49
C ASP A 115 -18.89 5.97 6.92
N ASP A 116 -17.69 5.77 7.49
CA ASP A 116 -17.34 6.22 8.83
C ASP A 116 -16.65 7.59 8.82
N GLY A 117 -16.39 8.14 7.64
CA GLY A 117 -15.67 9.39 7.45
C GLY A 117 -16.54 10.53 6.95
N ALA A 118 -15.91 11.53 6.37
CA ALA A 118 -16.59 12.70 5.82
C ALA A 118 -17.26 12.37 4.50
N GLU A 119 -18.47 12.90 4.29
CA GLU A 119 -19.10 12.81 2.99
C GLU A 119 -18.53 13.86 2.05
N PRO A 120 -18.10 13.45 0.84
CA PRO A 120 -17.55 14.44 -0.08
C PRO A 120 -18.61 15.32 -0.72
N ALA A 121 -18.27 16.59 -0.91
CA ALA A 121 -19.06 17.49 -1.75
C ALA A 121 -18.41 17.50 -3.14
N TYR A 122 -19.24 17.53 -4.18
CA TYR A 122 -18.76 17.48 -5.55
C TYR A 122 -18.99 18.80 -6.26
N PHE A 123 -17.99 19.24 -6.99
CA PHE A 123 -18.04 20.49 -7.73
C PHE A 123 -17.62 20.22 -9.18
N ASP A 124 -18.41 20.73 -10.13
CA ASP A 124 -18.07 20.60 -11.56
C ASP A 124 -17.27 21.83 -11.99
N LEU A 125 -16.00 21.61 -12.35
CA LEU A 125 -15.08 22.68 -12.74
C LEU A 125 -14.87 22.73 -14.27
N ALA A 126 -15.66 22.00 -15.01
CA ALA A 126 -15.54 21.96 -16.46
C ALA A 126 -15.87 23.29 -17.12
#